data_7c5563c06cbfdcd533bb9ea16dbd6755
#
_entry.id   7c5563c06cbfdcd533bb9ea16dbd6755
#
_cell.length_a   1.000
_cell.length_b   1.000
_cell.length_c   1.000
_cell.angle_alpha   90.00
_cell.angle_beta   90.00
_cell.angle_gamma   90.00
#
_symmetry.space_group_name_H-M   'P 1'
#
loop_
_entity.id
_entity.type
_entity.pdbx_description
1 polymer ?
#
loop_
_entity_poly.entity_id
_entity_poly.type
_entity_poly.pdbx_seq_one_letter_code
_entity_poly.pdbx_strand_id
1 'polypeptide(L)'
;MIPINPLAMMLGSLFLLISLICVAALAALLIACLNARSRRFIRAHPWWFGLLAIFLVAGSLPTVGFLRWQAQHWLAQRALSPRLESQQVLGELVLPAGTRVWLERLEPGKHLSGEPLPHGLQSLQRAEFDGQPGLVQGAAVRRLDLGDAFAEVSLVDDAGLGGWQCSAQAPVTFGYPAGARFAPQQWRLEGCTLAAGSQVAGILWPGPMTVHAVEKGRWQLETGNTPVRFQGFEVRLWNLWLDGPYGALLDWQAELTEPVEFGPMQYPATTRVRAFHGNLLFSPLVEAPAVDRRSGKPIEPDLSVEQDAGGEVLGTHRNGDVGVIDWIRIVP
;
A
#
# COMPACT_ATOMS: atom_id res chain seq x y z
N MET A 1 5.68 13.84 14.81
CA MET A 1 4.37 13.78 15.49
C MET A 1 4.41 14.67 16.71
N ILE A 2 3.60 15.74 16.74
CA ILE A 2 3.46 16.58 17.92
C ILE A 2 2.60 15.81 18.92
N PRO A 3 3.03 15.56 20.16
CA PRO A 3 2.22 14.87 21.15
C PRO A 3 0.98 15.72 21.47
N ILE A 4 -0.18 15.25 21.01
CA ILE A 4 -1.46 15.91 21.28
C ILE A 4 -1.79 15.64 22.77
N ASN A 5 -1.82 16.71 23.55
CA ASN A 5 -2.16 16.60 24.98
C ASN A 5 -3.64 16.21 25.12
N PRO A 6 -3.97 15.03 25.66
CA PRO A 6 -5.35 14.57 25.75
C PRO A 6 -6.25 15.50 26.60
N LEU A 7 -5.68 16.19 27.57
CA LEU A 7 -6.39 17.17 28.38
C LEU A 7 -6.81 18.40 27.58
N ALA A 8 -5.97 18.87 26.65
CA ALA A 8 -6.30 19.98 25.74
C ALA A 8 -7.43 19.58 24.77
N MET A 9 -7.46 18.31 24.30
CA MET A 9 -8.56 17.81 23.46
C MET A 9 -9.89 17.73 24.25
N MET A 10 -9.86 17.25 25.50
CA MET A 10 -11.06 17.21 26.34
C MET A 10 -11.59 18.61 26.64
N LEU A 11 -10.73 19.56 26.98
CA LEU A 11 -11.14 20.95 27.23
C LEU A 11 -11.69 21.61 25.95
N GLY A 12 -11.08 21.36 24.80
CA GLY A 12 -11.54 21.88 23.51
C GLY A 12 -12.93 21.33 23.12
N SER A 13 -13.16 20.04 23.33
CA SER A 13 -14.46 19.42 23.04
C SER A 13 -15.56 19.91 23.99
N LEU A 14 -15.24 20.09 25.28
CA LEU A 14 -16.17 20.65 26.26
C LEU A 14 -16.55 22.10 25.93
N PHE A 15 -15.56 22.89 25.49
CA PHE A 15 -15.78 24.27 25.09
C PHE A 15 -16.67 24.38 23.84
N LEU A 16 -16.49 23.52 22.85
CA LEU A 16 -17.35 23.43 21.67
C LEU A 16 -18.76 22.97 22.04
N LEU A 17 -18.91 22.03 22.97
CA LEU A 17 -20.22 21.57 23.43
C LEU A 17 -21.00 22.71 24.09
N ILE A 18 -20.37 23.47 24.98
CA ILE A 18 -20.99 24.64 25.65
C ILE A 18 -21.40 25.68 24.58
N SER A 19 -20.52 25.93 23.62
CA SER A 19 -20.81 26.87 22.53
C SER A 19 -21.99 26.42 21.68
N LEU A 20 -22.12 25.10 21.40
CA LEU A 20 -23.26 24.53 20.68
C LEU A 20 -24.58 24.71 21.44
N ILE A 21 -24.55 24.54 22.76
CA ILE A 21 -25.72 24.82 23.65
C ILE A 21 -26.10 26.29 23.57
N CYS A 22 -25.14 27.21 23.54
CA CYS A 22 -25.41 28.65 23.38
C CYS A 22 -26.07 28.95 22.02
N VAL A 23 -25.61 28.31 20.93
CA VAL A 23 -26.26 28.43 19.61
C VAL A 23 -27.69 27.94 19.63
N ALA A 24 -27.94 26.77 20.21
CA ALA A 24 -29.29 26.21 20.31
C ALA A 24 -30.21 27.11 21.16
N ALA A 25 -29.73 27.62 22.31
CA ALA A 25 -30.46 28.55 23.17
C ALA A 25 -30.74 29.88 22.46
N LEU A 26 -29.78 30.40 21.68
CA LEU A 26 -29.98 31.61 20.90
C LEU A 26 -31.06 31.40 19.82
N ALA A 27 -31.01 30.26 19.10
CA ALA A 27 -32.04 29.89 18.12
C ALA A 27 -33.44 29.79 18.78
N ALA A 28 -33.54 29.14 19.95
CA ALA A 28 -34.76 29.04 20.71
C ALA A 28 -35.31 30.44 21.16
N LEU A 29 -34.39 31.34 21.56
CA LEU A 29 -34.75 32.71 21.93
C LEU A 29 -35.29 33.48 20.68
N LEU A 30 -34.67 33.33 19.51
CA LEU A 30 -35.14 33.94 18.27
C LEU A 30 -36.53 33.41 17.89
N ILE A 31 -36.74 32.09 17.96
CA ILE A 31 -38.05 31.46 17.72
C ILE A 31 -39.09 32.00 18.71
N ALA A 32 -38.74 32.12 20.00
CA ALA A 32 -39.63 32.70 21.04
C ALA A 32 -39.97 34.15 20.72
N CYS A 33 -39.09 34.93 20.13
CA CYS A 33 -39.40 36.30 19.66
C CYS A 33 -40.44 36.36 18.51
N LEU A 34 -40.62 35.28 17.78
CA LEU A 34 -41.65 35.19 16.74
C LEU A 34 -43.06 34.95 17.31
N ASN A 35 -43.16 34.36 18.51
CA ASN A 35 -44.43 34.08 19.20
C ASN A 35 -44.96 35.31 19.93
N ALA A 36 -46.19 35.71 19.65
CA ALA A 36 -46.80 36.89 20.23
C ALA A 36 -46.92 36.87 21.78
N ARG A 37 -47.06 35.67 22.37
CA ARG A 37 -47.14 35.47 23.81
C ARG A 37 -45.80 35.70 24.49
N SER A 38 -44.74 35.11 23.95
CA SER A 38 -43.37 35.23 24.44
C SER A 38 -42.81 36.64 24.26
N ARG A 39 -43.17 37.30 23.16
CA ARG A 39 -42.80 38.70 22.88
C ARG A 39 -43.24 39.68 23.92
N ARG A 40 -44.47 39.51 24.51
CA ARG A 40 -44.95 40.35 25.62
C ARG A 40 -44.10 40.18 26.88
N PHE A 41 -43.71 38.97 27.19
CA PHE A 41 -42.87 38.66 28.35
C PHE A 41 -41.44 39.22 28.17
N ILE A 42 -40.85 39.07 26.99
CA ILE A 42 -39.52 39.61 26.69
C ILE A 42 -39.51 41.13 26.79
N ARG A 43 -40.58 41.82 26.32
CA ARG A 43 -40.71 43.28 26.45
C ARG A 43 -40.90 43.77 27.89
N ALA A 44 -41.43 42.94 28.78
CA ALA A 44 -41.55 43.28 30.21
C ALA A 44 -40.21 43.27 30.93
N HIS A 45 -39.19 42.52 30.43
CA HIS A 45 -37.89 42.36 31.07
C HIS A 45 -36.72 42.60 30.08
N PRO A 46 -36.63 43.73 29.42
CA PRO A 46 -35.73 43.95 28.26
C PRO A 46 -34.24 43.82 28.66
N TRP A 47 -33.89 44.26 29.86
CA TRP A 47 -32.48 44.21 30.34
C TRP A 47 -31.98 42.77 30.51
N TRP A 48 -32.77 41.89 31.10
CA TRP A 48 -32.41 40.50 31.32
C TRP A 48 -32.27 39.73 29.99
N PHE A 49 -33.20 39.92 29.08
CA PHE A 49 -33.14 39.29 27.74
C PHE A 49 -32.02 39.86 26.88
N GLY A 50 -31.73 41.17 27.03
CA GLY A 50 -30.59 41.78 26.39
C GLY A 50 -29.25 41.22 26.83
N LEU A 51 -29.04 41.12 28.15
CA LEU A 51 -27.83 40.49 28.73
C LEU A 51 -27.69 39.01 28.34
N LEU A 52 -28.81 38.25 28.41
CA LEU A 52 -28.85 36.85 27.99
C LEU A 52 -28.47 36.71 26.50
N ALA A 53 -29.04 37.54 25.64
CA ALA A 53 -28.72 37.51 24.19
C ALA A 53 -27.26 37.82 23.94
N ILE A 54 -26.67 38.83 24.60
CA ILE A 54 -25.23 39.13 24.51
C ILE A 54 -24.37 37.93 24.93
N PHE A 55 -24.73 37.32 26.06
CA PHE A 55 -24.00 36.15 26.57
C PHE A 55 -24.09 34.97 25.58
N LEU A 56 -25.30 34.67 25.06
CA LEU A 56 -25.48 33.59 24.09
C LEU A 56 -24.77 33.87 22.76
N VAL A 57 -24.78 35.13 22.28
CA VAL A 57 -24.03 35.51 21.06
C VAL A 57 -22.52 35.32 21.32
N ALA A 58 -21.98 35.83 22.43
CA ALA A 58 -20.57 35.66 22.77
C ALA A 58 -20.20 34.17 22.92
N GLY A 59 -21.05 33.38 23.58
CA GLY A 59 -20.84 31.94 23.75
C GLY A 59 -20.98 31.14 22.45
N SER A 60 -21.68 31.67 21.44
CA SER A 60 -21.83 31.00 20.13
C SER A 60 -20.65 31.23 19.17
N LEU A 61 -19.82 32.26 19.41
CA LEU A 61 -18.68 32.61 18.52
C LEU A 61 -17.73 31.44 18.22
N PRO A 62 -17.34 30.60 19.18
CA PRO A 62 -16.46 29.45 18.91
C PRO A 62 -17.05 28.46 17.92
N THR A 63 -18.35 28.14 18.05
CA THR A 63 -19.04 27.24 17.12
C THR A 63 -19.14 27.85 15.73
N VAL A 64 -19.49 29.12 15.62
CA VAL A 64 -19.56 29.83 14.34
C VAL A 64 -18.18 29.91 13.68
N GLY A 65 -17.13 30.22 14.48
CA GLY A 65 -15.74 30.22 14.02
C GLY A 65 -15.31 28.86 13.50
N PHE A 66 -15.60 27.78 14.23
CA PHE A 66 -15.32 26.42 13.84
C PHE A 66 -16.04 26.01 12.54
N LEU A 67 -17.34 26.29 12.45
CA LEU A 67 -18.12 26.00 11.24
C LEU A 67 -17.60 26.77 10.03
N ARG A 68 -17.25 28.05 10.20
CA ARG A 68 -16.65 28.85 9.15
C ARG A 68 -15.28 28.28 8.71
N TRP A 69 -14.42 27.91 9.67
CA TRP A 69 -13.14 27.28 9.38
C TRP A 69 -13.33 25.95 8.64
N GLN A 70 -14.27 25.10 9.10
CA GLN A 70 -14.57 23.83 8.47
C GLN A 70 -15.12 24.01 7.05
N ALA A 71 -16.01 24.98 6.86
CA ALA A 71 -16.54 25.31 5.52
C ALA A 71 -15.44 25.83 4.58
N GLN A 72 -14.55 26.69 5.07
CA GLN A 72 -13.39 27.17 4.29
C GLN A 72 -12.45 26.03 3.95
N HIS A 73 -12.18 25.15 4.91
CA HIS A 73 -11.32 23.98 4.70
C HIS A 73 -11.94 23.01 3.68
N TRP A 74 -13.24 22.76 3.78
CA TRP A 74 -13.96 21.92 2.82
C TRP A 74 -13.95 22.53 1.40
N LEU A 75 -14.18 23.83 1.28
CA LEU A 75 -14.10 24.54 0.00
C LEU A 75 -12.68 24.50 -0.59
N ALA A 76 -11.65 24.70 0.24
CA ALA A 76 -10.25 24.58 -0.17
C ALA A 76 -9.92 23.17 -0.65
N GLN A 77 -10.33 22.12 0.10
CA GLN A 77 -10.15 20.74 -0.32
C GLN A 77 -10.87 20.41 -1.62
N ARG A 78 -12.09 20.92 -1.80
CA ARG A 78 -12.85 20.76 -3.04
C ARG A 78 -12.17 21.46 -4.22
N ALA A 79 -11.58 22.62 -4.00
CA ALA A 79 -10.81 23.32 -5.02
C ALA A 79 -9.53 22.55 -5.43
N LEU A 80 -8.93 21.78 -4.50
CA LEU A 80 -7.79 20.91 -4.77
C LEU A 80 -8.17 19.63 -5.55
N SER A 81 -9.45 19.33 -5.71
CA SER A 81 -9.92 18.14 -6.43
C SER A 81 -10.90 18.48 -7.55
N PRO A 82 -10.50 19.30 -8.53
CA PRO A 82 -11.36 19.67 -9.65
C PRO A 82 -11.54 18.51 -10.65
N ARG A 83 -12.60 18.60 -11.43
CA ARG A 83 -12.80 17.79 -12.62
C ARG A 83 -12.38 18.62 -13.84
N LEU A 84 -11.56 18.03 -14.71
CA LEU A 84 -11.08 18.71 -15.91
C LEU A 84 -12.22 18.88 -16.92
N GLU A 85 -12.48 20.10 -17.36
CA GLU A 85 -13.50 20.41 -18.38
C GLU A 85 -13.01 20.08 -19.80
N SER A 86 -11.71 20.13 -20.03
CA SER A 86 -11.06 19.81 -21.29
C SER A 86 -9.83 18.94 -21.08
N GLN A 87 -9.38 18.29 -22.14
CA GLN A 87 -8.14 17.53 -22.13
C GLN A 87 -6.96 18.43 -21.73
N GLN A 88 -6.12 17.96 -20.83
CA GLN A 88 -4.89 18.61 -20.40
C GLN A 88 -3.68 17.72 -20.68
N VAL A 89 -2.53 18.34 -20.95
CA VAL A 89 -1.27 17.64 -21.21
C VAL A 89 -0.22 18.15 -20.24
N LEU A 90 0.36 17.23 -19.49
CA LEU A 90 1.44 17.48 -18.54
C LEU A 90 2.68 16.67 -18.96
N GLY A 91 3.66 17.33 -19.60
CA GLY A 91 4.74 16.61 -20.23
C GLY A 91 4.21 15.64 -21.28
N GLU A 92 4.45 14.33 -21.09
CA GLU A 92 3.93 13.27 -21.97
C GLU A 92 2.61 12.66 -21.42
N LEU A 93 2.18 13.04 -20.20
CA LEU A 93 0.96 12.53 -19.60
C LEU A 93 -0.25 13.28 -20.13
N VAL A 94 -1.17 12.56 -20.75
CA VAL A 94 -2.44 13.09 -21.27
C VAL A 94 -3.56 12.78 -20.29
N LEU A 95 -4.23 13.82 -19.81
CA LEU A 95 -5.39 13.75 -18.93
C LEU A 95 -6.65 14.09 -19.75
N PRO A 96 -7.51 13.12 -20.08
CA PRO A 96 -8.74 13.37 -20.85
C PRO A 96 -9.70 14.33 -20.13
N ALA A 97 -10.61 14.94 -20.87
CA ALA A 97 -11.72 15.70 -20.30
C ALA A 97 -12.57 14.79 -19.38
N GLY A 98 -13.07 15.35 -18.28
CA GLY A 98 -13.82 14.61 -17.28
C GLY A 98 -12.96 13.89 -16.22
N THR A 99 -11.63 13.85 -16.36
CA THR A 99 -10.72 13.32 -15.35
C THR A 99 -10.85 14.12 -14.06
N ARG A 100 -10.99 13.42 -12.92
CA ARG A 100 -10.90 14.05 -11.60
C ARG A 100 -9.44 14.01 -11.16
N VAL A 101 -8.91 15.17 -10.76
CA VAL A 101 -7.53 15.30 -10.33
C VAL A 101 -7.47 15.75 -8.87
N TRP A 102 -6.42 15.34 -8.15
CA TRP A 102 -6.09 15.81 -6.81
C TRP A 102 -4.73 16.49 -6.88
N LEU A 103 -4.74 17.74 -6.46
CA LEU A 103 -3.57 18.63 -6.48
C LEU A 103 -3.06 18.83 -5.06
N GLU A 104 -1.76 18.90 -4.89
CA GLU A 104 -1.17 19.26 -3.60
C GLU A 104 -1.40 20.74 -3.28
N ARG A 105 -1.29 21.58 -4.31
CA ARG A 105 -1.29 23.04 -4.15
C ARG A 105 -1.86 23.74 -5.37
N LEU A 106 -2.69 24.75 -5.14
CA LEU A 106 -3.23 25.59 -6.21
C LEU A 106 -2.35 26.80 -6.50
N GLU A 107 -1.86 27.43 -5.45
CA GLU A 107 -1.12 28.69 -5.54
C GLU A 107 0.42 28.47 -5.55
N PRO A 108 1.15 29.34 -6.23
CA PRO A 108 2.60 29.29 -6.22
C PRO A 108 3.13 29.47 -4.80
N GLY A 109 4.12 28.66 -4.43
CA GLY A 109 4.83 28.72 -3.15
C GLY A 109 6.32 28.58 -3.36
N LYS A 110 7.09 28.72 -2.29
CA LYS A 110 8.53 28.50 -2.31
C LYS A 110 8.95 27.58 -1.17
N HIS A 111 9.92 26.74 -1.41
CA HIS A 111 10.64 26.01 -0.37
C HIS A 111 11.40 26.97 0.57
N LEU A 112 11.84 26.48 1.71
CA LEU A 112 12.75 27.22 2.59
C LEU A 112 14.07 27.57 1.89
N SER A 113 14.49 26.79 0.88
CA SER A 113 15.63 27.07 -0.01
C SER A 113 15.38 28.22 -0.99
N GLY A 114 14.13 28.69 -1.12
CA GLY A 114 13.73 29.72 -2.10
C GLY A 114 13.30 29.16 -3.45
N GLU A 115 13.42 27.85 -3.70
CA GLU A 115 12.99 27.20 -4.94
C GLU A 115 11.46 27.23 -5.07
N PRO A 116 10.92 27.45 -6.29
CA PRO A 116 9.48 27.42 -6.51
C PRO A 116 8.91 26.02 -6.29
N LEU A 117 7.79 25.94 -5.57
CA LEU A 117 7.05 24.70 -5.39
C LEU A 117 6.12 24.46 -6.57
N PRO A 118 5.95 23.20 -7.03
CA PRO A 118 4.95 22.86 -8.01
C PRO A 118 3.56 23.30 -7.53
N HIS A 119 2.75 23.87 -8.42
CA HIS A 119 1.40 24.33 -8.13
C HIS A 119 0.46 24.10 -9.32
N GLY A 120 -0.85 24.21 -9.08
CA GLY A 120 -1.84 23.84 -10.09
C GLY A 120 -1.64 22.40 -10.57
N LEU A 121 -1.78 22.13 -11.85
CA LEU A 121 -1.63 20.78 -12.41
C LEU A 121 -0.22 20.21 -12.25
N GLN A 122 0.82 21.04 -12.09
CA GLN A 122 2.18 20.56 -11.82
C GLN A 122 2.32 19.89 -10.44
N SER A 123 1.39 20.16 -9.53
CA SER A 123 1.30 19.53 -8.21
C SER A 123 0.35 18.32 -8.18
N LEU A 124 0.04 17.72 -9.34
CA LEU A 124 -0.82 16.55 -9.44
C LEU A 124 -0.30 15.40 -8.59
N GLN A 125 -1.13 14.90 -7.68
CA GLN A 125 -0.84 13.72 -6.87
C GLN A 125 -1.66 12.49 -7.31
N ARG A 126 -2.88 12.73 -7.80
CA ARG A 126 -3.78 11.66 -8.23
C ARG A 126 -4.64 12.10 -9.39
N ALA A 127 -4.89 11.17 -10.30
CA ALA A 127 -5.91 11.30 -11.34
C ALA A 127 -6.82 10.07 -11.35
N GLU A 128 -8.12 10.26 -11.40
CA GLU A 128 -9.15 9.24 -11.66
C GLU A 128 -9.84 9.53 -12.99
N PHE A 129 -9.88 8.51 -13.84
CA PHE A 129 -10.34 8.61 -15.21
C PHE A 129 -11.78 8.08 -15.31
N ASP A 130 -12.77 8.95 -15.05
CA ASP A 130 -14.20 8.62 -14.98
C ASP A 130 -14.88 8.62 -16.36
N GLY A 131 -14.37 8.03 -17.36
CA GLY A 131 -14.98 8.06 -18.69
C GLY A 131 -14.01 7.48 -19.71
N GLN A 132 -13.25 8.35 -20.35
CA GLN A 132 -12.17 7.91 -21.21
C GLN A 132 -10.96 7.53 -20.33
N PRO A 133 -10.43 6.29 -20.43
CA PRO A 133 -9.26 5.88 -19.64
C PRO A 133 -8.02 6.72 -20.00
N GLY A 134 -7.14 6.93 -19.02
CA GLY A 134 -5.80 7.44 -19.28
C GLY A 134 -4.93 6.38 -19.94
N LEU A 135 -3.77 6.78 -20.42
CA LEU A 135 -2.79 5.88 -21.03
C LEU A 135 -1.44 6.00 -20.31
N VAL A 136 -0.88 4.86 -19.90
CA VAL A 136 0.48 4.74 -19.36
C VAL A 136 1.18 3.62 -20.10
N GLN A 137 2.25 3.93 -20.83
CA GLN A 137 2.98 2.97 -21.68
C GLN A 137 2.08 2.13 -22.60
N GLY A 138 0.99 2.74 -23.11
CA GLY A 138 0.01 2.06 -23.96
C GLY A 138 -1.07 1.28 -23.25
N ALA A 139 -0.96 1.06 -21.94
CA ALA A 139 -2.00 0.42 -21.13
C ALA A 139 -3.09 1.42 -20.73
N ALA A 140 -4.34 0.98 -20.80
CA ALA A 140 -5.49 1.77 -20.33
C ALA A 140 -5.56 1.77 -18.79
N VAL A 141 -5.65 2.96 -18.19
CA VAL A 141 -5.64 3.13 -16.73
C VAL A 141 -6.88 3.86 -16.25
N ARG A 142 -7.43 3.42 -15.11
CA ARG A 142 -8.57 4.06 -14.43
C ARG A 142 -8.15 5.01 -13.33
N ARG A 143 -6.94 4.82 -12.77
CA ARG A 143 -6.38 5.66 -11.70
C ARG A 143 -4.87 5.71 -11.77
N LEU A 144 -4.34 6.87 -11.47
CA LEU A 144 -2.92 7.15 -11.37
C LEU A 144 -2.67 7.90 -10.05
N ASP A 145 -1.77 7.40 -9.22
CA ASP A 145 -1.23 8.07 -8.03
C ASP A 145 0.25 8.37 -8.27
N LEU A 146 0.67 9.61 -8.03
CA LEU A 146 2.04 10.08 -8.25
C LEU A 146 2.70 10.45 -6.93
N GLY A 147 3.73 9.70 -6.53
CA GLY A 147 4.63 10.04 -5.42
C GLY A 147 5.79 10.93 -5.85
N ASP A 148 6.87 10.96 -5.06
CA ASP A 148 8.05 11.76 -5.37
C ASP A 148 8.96 11.09 -6.41
N ALA A 149 9.10 9.77 -6.36
CA ALA A 149 9.94 8.99 -7.26
C ALA A 149 9.23 7.74 -7.81
N PHE A 150 7.93 7.59 -7.55
CA PHE A 150 7.16 6.44 -7.97
C PHE A 150 5.75 6.84 -8.43
N ALA A 151 5.14 5.97 -9.23
CA ALA A 151 3.74 6.05 -9.61
C ALA A 151 3.05 4.71 -9.33
N GLU A 152 1.84 4.76 -8.80
CA GLU A 152 0.94 3.62 -8.73
C GLU A 152 -0.18 3.78 -9.74
N VAL A 153 -0.42 2.73 -10.52
CA VAL A 153 -1.37 2.74 -11.62
C VAL A 153 -2.38 1.61 -11.44
N SER A 154 -3.66 1.93 -11.48
CA SER A 154 -4.72 0.91 -11.54
C SER A 154 -5.14 0.74 -13.00
N LEU A 155 -4.94 -0.45 -13.54
CA LEU A 155 -5.29 -0.80 -14.91
C LEU A 155 -6.81 -0.95 -15.08
N VAL A 156 -7.31 -0.74 -16.31
CA VAL A 156 -8.68 -1.07 -16.70
C VAL A 156 -8.80 -2.57 -16.93
N ASP A 157 -7.90 -3.13 -17.74
CA ASP A 157 -7.78 -4.54 -18.10
C ASP A 157 -6.35 -5.02 -17.89
N ASP A 158 -6.15 -6.34 -17.85
CA ASP A 158 -4.82 -6.93 -17.77
C ASP A 158 -3.96 -6.47 -18.95
N ALA A 159 -2.72 -6.07 -18.68
CA ALA A 159 -1.86 -5.46 -19.70
C ALA A 159 -0.41 -5.94 -19.62
N GLY A 160 0.24 -5.97 -20.79
CA GLY A 160 1.68 -6.21 -20.90
C GLY A 160 2.49 -4.97 -20.55
N LEU A 161 3.23 -5.00 -19.44
CA LEU A 161 4.04 -3.89 -18.94
C LEU A 161 5.43 -4.39 -18.53
N GLY A 162 6.48 -3.72 -18.99
CA GLY A 162 7.85 -4.08 -18.64
C GLY A 162 8.23 -5.54 -18.94
N GLY A 163 7.55 -6.19 -19.90
CA GLY A 163 7.72 -7.60 -20.24
C GLY A 163 6.87 -8.57 -19.40
N TRP A 164 6.10 -8.10 -18.41
CA TRP A 164 5.19 -8.90 -17.60
C TRP A 164 3.73 -8.70 -18.02
N GLN A 165 2.90 -9.75 -17.87
CA GLN A 165 1.43 -9.64 -18.00
C GLN A 165 0.84 -9.27 -16.64
N CYS A 166 0.65 -7.96 -16.40
CA CYS A 166 0.15 -7.43 -15.15
C CYS A 166 -1.38 -7.47 -15.08
N SER A 167 -1.91 -7.85 -13.92
CA SER A 167 -3.36 -7.93 -13.67
C SER A 167 -3.95 -6.58 -13.32
N ALA A 168 -5.18 -6.33 -13.79
CA ALA A 168 -5.97 -5.16 -13.41
C ALA A 168 -6.56 -5.23 -11.99
N GLN A 169 -6.43 -6.36 -11.29
CA GLN A 169 -6.99 -6.55 -9.95
C GLN A 169 -6.16 -5.88 -8.86
N ALA A 170 -4.90 -5.56 -9.12
CA ALA A 170 -4.00 -4.91 -8.18
C ALA A 170 -3.28 -3.72 -8.82
N PRO A 171 -2.82 -2.76 -8.03
CA PRO A 171 -2.01 -1.66 -8.55
C PRO A 171 -0.69 -2.14 -9.15
N VAL A 172 -0.23 -1.42 -10.16
CA VAL A 172 1.08 -1.58 -10.77
C VAL A 172 1.97 -0.44 -10.33
N THR A 173 3.17 -0.75 -9.86
CA THR A 173 4.12 0.24 -9.36
C THR A 173 5.22 0.50 -10.38
N PHE A 174 5.48 1.78 -10.65
CA PHE A 174 6.58 2.24 -11.49
C PHE A 174 7.49 3.15 -10.68
N GLY A 175 8.79 3.05 -10.90
CA GLY A 175 9.78 4.03 -10.46
C GLY A 175 10.15 4.97 -11.60
N TYR A 176 10.48 6.21 -11.28
CA TYR A 176 10.97 7.16 -12.27
C TYR A 176 12.09 8.04 -11.75
N PRO A 177 13.05 8.45 -12.62
CA PRO A 177 14.12 9.34 -12.25
C PRO A 177 13.61 10.77 -11.99
N ALA A 178 14.40 11.57 -11.28
CA ALA A 178 14.09 12.98 -11.07
C ALA A 178 13.83 13.70 -12.40
N GLY A 179 12.72 14.46 -12.45
CA GLY A 179 12.29 15.19 -13.64
C GLY A 179 11.41 14.39 -14.61
N ALA A 180 11.27 13.06 -14.46
CA ALA A 180 10.44 12.22 -15.32
C ALA A 180 9.02 11.96 -14.77
N ARG A 181 8.57 12.70 -13.76
CA ARG A 181 7.27 12.52 -13.12
C ARG A 181 6.09 12.51 -14.09
N PHE A 182 6.13 13.31 -15.15
CA PHE A 182 5.11 13.42 -16.17
C PHE A 182 5.55 12.86 -17.53
N ALA A 183 6.52 11.94 -17.53
CA ALA A 183 7.03 11.28 -18.73
C ALA A 183 6.86 9.75 -18.59
N PRO A 184 5.64 9.19 -18.75
CA PRO A 184 5.35 7.77 -18.54
C PRO A 184 6.24 6.82 -19.36
N GLN A 185 6.75 7.25 -20.49
CA GLN A 185 7.65 6.43 -21.32
C GLN A 185 9.03 6.21 -20.68
N GLN A 186 9.42 7.06 -19.72
CA GLN A 186 10.67 6.94 -18.97
C GLN A 186 10.51 6.18 -17.65
N TRP A 187 9.28 5.81 -17.30
CA TRP A 187 9.02 5.05 -16.08
C TRP A 187 9.48 3.61 -16.26
N ARG A 188 9.95 3.02 -15.16
CA ARG A 188 10.38 1.63 -15.11
C ARG A 188 9.42 0.85 -14.23
N LEU A 189 8.95 -0.28 -14.71
CA LEU A 189 8.13 -1.16 -13.89
C LEU A 189 8.97 -1.64 -12.69
N GLU A 190 8.46 -1.41 -11.48
CA GLU A 190 9.06 -1.89 -10.22
C GLU A 190 8.30 -3.08 -9.64
N GLY A 191 7.00 -3.19 -9.91
CA GLY A 191 6.24 -4.33 -9.45
C GLY A 191 4.83 -4.36 -10.00
N CYS A 192 4.29 -5.56 -10.13
CA CYS A 192 2.88 -5.79 -10.41
C CYS A 192 2.45 -7.19 -9.97
N THR A 193 1.15 -7.38 -9.83
CA THR A 193 0.57 -8.71 -9.65
C THR A 193 0.28 -9.33 -11.01
N LEU A 194 0.72 -10.56 -11.23
CA LEU A 194 0.44 -11.31 -12.43
C LEU A 194 -0.96 -11.91 -12.40
N ALA A 195 -1.59 -12.02 -13.56
CA ALA A 195 -2.88 -12.67 -13.70
C ALA A 195 -2.80 -14.15 -13.27
N ALA A 196 -3.89 -14.68 -12.72
CA ALA A 196 -4.02 -16.10 -12.41
C ALA A 196 -3.84 -16.95 -13.68
N GLY A 197 -3.17 -18.10 -13.57
CA GLY A 197 -2.83 -18.94 -14.71
C GLY A 197 -1.57 -18.51 -15.47
N SER A 198 -0.83 -17.52 -14.99
CA SER A 198 0.48 -17.16 -15.55
C SER A 198 1.47 -18.31 -15.39
N GLN A 199 2.24 -18.59 -16.44
CA GLN A 199 3.32 -19.58 -16.40
C GLN A 199 4.65 -18.88 -16.20
N VAL A 200 5.32 -19.14 -15.08
CA VAL A 200 6.63 -18.56 -14.72
C VAL A 200 7.54 -19.66 -14.18
N ALA A 201 8.79 -19.69 -14.58
CA ALA A 201 9.78 -20.72 -14.21
C ALA A 201 9.29 -22.17 -14.48
N GLY A 202 8.49 -22.37 -15.53
CA GLY A 202 7.91 -23.67 -15.87
C GLY A 202 6.72 -24.10 -15.02
N ILE A 203 6.28 -23.26 -14.06
CA ILE A 203 5.15 -23.52 -13.18
C ILE A 203 3.93 -22.74 -13.67
N LEU A 204 2.80 -23.42 -13.81
CA LEU A 204 1.49 -22.79 -13.97
C LEU A 204 0.95 -22.43 -12.59
N TRP A 205 0.86 -21.13 -12.31
CA TRP A 205 0.49 -20.65 -10.99
C TRP A 205 -1.03 -20.62 -10.82
N PRO A 206 -1.56 -21.29 -9.78
CA PRO A 206 -3.00 -21.36 -9.57
C PRO A 206 -3.63 -20.07 -9.04
N GLY A 207 -2.83 -19.20 -8.48
CA GLY A 207 -3.27 -17.92 -7.89
C GLY A 207 -2.43 -16.73 -8.35
N PRO A 208 -2.79 -15.53 -7.92
CA PRO A 208 -2.03 -14.33 -8.22
C PRO A 208 -0.64 -14.37 -7.57
N MET A 209 0.34 -13.86 -8.28
CA MET A 209 1.72 -13.68 -7.81
C MET A 209 2.11 -12.22 -7.96
N THR A 210 2.96 -11.72 -7.06
CA THR A 210 3.52 -10.40 -7.19
C THR A 210 4.97 -10.47 -7.66
N VAL A 211 5.31 -9.70 -8.66
CA VAL A 211 6.68 -9.57 -9.17
C VAL A 211 7.24 -8.21 -8.76
N HIS A 212 8.49 -8.21 -8.33
CA HIS A 212 9.22 -7.00 -7.94
C HIS A 212 10.55 -6.93 -8.67
N ALA A 213 10.85 -5.78 -9.25
CA ALA A 213 12.18 -5.51 -9.78
C ALA A 213 13.17 -5.37 -8.61
N VAL A 214 14.28 -6.07 -8.71
CA VAL A 214 15.42 -5.94 -7.79
C VAL A 214 16.62 -5.40 -8.56
N GLU A 215 17.73 -5.16 -7.88
CA GLU A 215 18.92 -4.61 -8.50
C GLU A 215 19.41 -5.41 -9.71
N LYS A 216 20.02 -4.73 -10.68
CA LYS A 216 20.67 -5.31 -11.88
C LYS A 216 19.73 -6.05 -12.84
N GLY A 217 18.45 -5.64 -12.92
CA GLY A 217 17.48 -6.23 -13.86
C GLY A 217 16.96 -7.60 -13.48
N ARG A 218 17.25 -8.06 -12.26
CA ARG A 218 16.67 -9.26 -11.68
C ARG A 218 15.27 -8.99 -11.16
N TRP A 219 14.46 -10.03 -11.12
CA TRP A 219 13.10 -9.99 -10.61
C TRP A 219 12.93 -10.99 -9.49
N GLN A 220 12.22 -10.58 -8.46
CA GLN A 220 11.79 -11.43 -7.37
C GLN A 220 10.29 -11.69 -7.51
N LEU A 221 9.88 -12.93 -7.37
CA LEU A 221 8.48 -13.30 -7.31
C LEU A 221 8.13 -13.63 -5.86
N GLU A 222 7.12 -12.97 -5.36
CA GLU A 222 6.45 -13.33 -4.12
C GLU A 222 5.23 -14.16 -4.44
N THR A 223 5.22 -15.37 -3.92
CA THR A 223 4.14 -16.30 -4.14
C THR A 223 3.27 -16.35 -2.88
N GLY A 224 1.97 -16.44 -3.06
CA GLY A 224 1.07 -16.66 -1.93
C GLY A 224 1.31 -18.01 -1.25
N ASN A 225 0.50 -18.31 -0.22
CA ASN A 225 0.58 -19.57 0.54
C ASN A 225 0.07 -20.82 -0.21
N THR A 226 -0.20 -20.73 -1.51
CA THR A 226 -0.74 -21.83 -2.30
C THR A 226 0.35 -22.85 -2.62
N PRO A 227 0.19 -24.13 -2.26
CA PRO A 227 1.14 -25.16 -2.63
C PRO A 227 1.22 -25.35 -4.15
N VAL A 228 2.41 -25.62 -4.63
CA VAL A 228 2.67 -25.94 -6.04
C VAL A 228 3.65 -27.12 -6.14
N ARG A 229 3.57 -27.84 -7.25
CA ARG A 229 4.55 -28.88 -7.55
C ARG A 229 5.76 -28.29 -8.26
N PHE A 230 6.90 -28.31 -7.57
CA PHE A 230 8.14 -27.74 -8.08
C PHE A 230 9.32 -28.65 -7.76
N GLN A 231 10.21 -28.88 -8.75
CA GLN A 231 11.37 -29.79 -8.62
C GLN A 231 11.01 -31.20 -8.12
N GLY A 232 9.79 -31.68 -8.41
CA GLY A 232 9.32 -32.99 -7.97
C GLY A 232 8.64 -33.04 -6.60
N PHE A 233 8.68 -31.95 -5.85
CA PHE A 233 8.11 -31.82 -4.49
C PHE A 233 6.82 -31.00 -4.51
N GLU A 234 5.94 -31.25 -3.55
CA GLU A 234 4.84 -30.35 -3.24
C GLU A 234 5.32 -29.34 -2.22
N VAL A 235 5.42 -28.07 -2.65
CA VAL A 235 6.07 -27.00 -1.87
C VAL A 235 5.22 -25.74 -1.85
N ARG A 236 5.40 -24.97 -0.79
CA ARG A 236 5.04 -23.57 -0.74
C ARG A 236 6.31 -22.78 -1.07
N LEU A 237 6.35 -22.16 -2.23
CA LEU A 237 7.45 -21.29 -2.62
C LEU A 237 7.33 -19.97 -1.88
N TRP A 238 8.43 -19.45 -1.33
CA TRP A 238 8.48 -18.14 -0.68
C TRP A 238 8.98 -17.07 -1.63
N ASN A 239 10.09 -17.39 -2.32
CA ASN A 239 10.72 -16.49 -3.25
C ASN A 239 11.29 -17.25 -4.44
N LEU A 240 11.20 -16.63 -5.61
CA LEU A 240 11.93 -17.01 -6.81
C LEU A 240 12.66 -15.80 -7.34
N TRP A 241 13.89 -15.99 -7.81
CA TRP A 241 14.65 -14.93 -8.48
C TRP A 241 14.91 -15.31 -9.93
N LEU A 242 14.61 -14.37 -10.83
CA LEU A 242 14.77 -14.52 -12.29
C LEU A 242 15.73 -13.46 -12.81
N ASP A 243 16.40 -13.76 -13.93
CA ASP A 243 17.31 -12.85 -14.64
C ASP A 243 16.59 -11.92 -15.64
N GLY A 244 15.31 -11.73 -15.49
CA GLY A 244 14.46 -10.89 -16.33
C GLY A 244 13.00 -11.33 -16.28
N PRO A 245 12.09 -10.58 -16.93
CA PRO A 245 10.71 -10.98 -17.10
C PRO A 245 10.61 -12.34 -17.82
N TYR A 246 10.00 -13.32 -17.15
CA TYR A 246 9.94 -14.72 -17.62
C TYR A 246 11.31 -15.34 -17.95
N GLY A 247 12.40 -14.75 -17.44
CA GLY A 247 13.77 -15.18 -17.68
C GLY A 247 14.16 -16.48 -16.95
N ALA A 248 15.44 -16.81 -16.97
CA ALA A 248 15.95 -18.00 -16.32
C ALA A 248 15.82 -17.89 -14.79
N LEU A 249 15.51 -19.01 -14.17
CA LEU A 249 15.51 -19.14 -12.69
C LEU A 249 16.94 -19.06 -12.17
N LEU A 250 17.20 -18.05 -11.34
CA LEU A 250 18.51 -17.83 -10.71
C LEU A 250 18.63 -18.53 -9.37
N ASP A 251 17.58 -18.40 -8.55
CA ASP A 251 17.53 -18.94 -7.19
C ASP A 251 16.08 -19.11 -6.75
N TRP A 252 15.86 -19.95 -5.73
CA TRP A 252 14.53 -20.15 -5.17
C TRP A 252 14.61 -20.68 -3.73
N GLN A 253 13.55 -20.40 -2.97
CA GLN A 253 13.36 -20.88 -1.60
C GLN A 253 11.92 -21.34 -1.41
N ALA A 254 11.75 -22.48 -0.77
CA ALA A 254 10.47 -23.13 -0.55
C ALA A 254 10.40 -23.83 0.80
N GLU A 255 9.21 -24.26 1.16
CA GLU A 255 8.91 -25.11 2.30
C GLU A 255 8.11 -26.32 1.81
N LEU A 256 8.47 -27.52 2.25
CA LEU A 256 7.71 -28.73 1.98
C LEU A 256 6.33 -28.64 2.65
N THR A 257 5.27 -28.97 1.92
CA THR A 257 3.90 -28.96 2.47
C THR A 257 3.49 -30.33 3.01
N GLU A 258 4.20 -31.39 2.60
CA GLU A 258 4.01 -32.77 3.05
C GLU A 258 5.36 -33.42 3.37
N PRO A 259 5.39 -34.51 4.17
CA PRO A 259 6.60 -35.26 4.39
C PRO A 259 7.11 -35.88 3.09
N VAL A 260 8.43 -35.79 2.85
CA VAL A 260 9.07 -36.26 1.62
C VAL A 260 10.15 -37.27 1.94
N GLU A 261 10.18 -38.38 1.20
CA GLU A 261 11.32 -39.29 1.12
C GLU A 261 12.13 -38.95 -0.11
N PHE A 262 13.39 -38.56 0.10
CA PHE A 262 14.30 -38.23 -0.99
C PHE A 262 15.68 -38.89 -0.76
N GLY A 263 16.01 -39.83 -1.63
CA GLY A 263 17.17 -40.70 -1.44
C GLY A 263 17.10 -41.48 -0.10
N PRO A 264 18.18 -41.44 0.72
CA PRO A 264 18.18 -42.09 2.04
C PRO A 264 17.49 -41.28 3.13
N MET A 265 17.06 -40.06 2.83
CA MET A 265 16.53 -39.13 3.83
C MET A 265 14.99 -39.11 3.82
N GLN A 266 14.41 -38.91 5.00
CA GLN A 266 13.01 -38.57 5.20
C GLN A 266 12.94 -37.20 5.84
N TYR A 267 12.24 -36.28 5.15
CA TYR A 267 12.03 -34.91 5.58
C TYR A 267 10.61 -34.72 6.06
N PRO A 268 10.36 -34.11 7.20
CA PRO A 268 9.02 -33.72 7.62
C PRO A 268 8.47 -32.58 6.74
N ALA A 269 7.16 -32.42 6.74
CA ALA A 269 6.54 -31.17 6.29
C ALA A 269 7.19 -29.98 7.03
N THR A 270 7.12 -28.79 6.44
CA THR A 270 7.79 -27.57 6.96
C THR A 270 9.33 -27.54 6.85
N THR A 271 9.95 -28.57 6.30
CA THR A 271 11.38 -28.51 5.95
C THR A 271 11.58 -27.46 4.86
N ARG A 272 12.49 -26.52 5.11
CA ARG A 272 12.91 -25.55 4.10
C ARG A 272 13.78 -26.23 3.06
N VAL A 273 13.55 -25.90 1.81
CA VAL A 273 14.37 -26.40 0.68
C VAL A 273 14.69 -25.25 -0.25
N ARG A 274 15.93 -25.24 -0.76
CA ARG A 274 16.40 -24.22 -1.69
C ARG A 274 17.45 -24.76 -2.66
N ALA A 275 17.71 -24.00 -3.73
CA ALA A 275 18.87 -24.23 -4.55
C ALA A 275 20.16 -23.94 -3.77
N PHE A 276 21.18 -24.75 -3.95
CA PHE A 276 22.47 -24.59 -3.30
C PHE A 276 23.60 -25.21 -4.17
N HIS A 277 24.41 -24.35 -4.80
CA HIS A 277 25.53 -24.76 -5.66
C HIS A 277 25.16 -25.77 -6.77
N GLY A 278 23.96 -25.68 -7.32
CA GLY A 278 23.44 -26.64 -8.31
C GLY A 278 22.76 -27.87 -7.74
N ASN A 279 22.75 -28.02 -6.41
CA ASN A 279 22.12 -29.09 -5.62
C ASN A 279 20.90 -28.55 -4.87
N LEU A 280 20.32 -29.39 -4.03
CA LEU A 280 19.24 -29.06 -3.10
C LEU A 280 19.76 -29.02 -1.68
N LEU A 281 19.43 -27.99 -0.93
CA LEU A 281 19.72 -27.89 0.50
C LEU A 281 18.41 -27.98 1.28
N PHE A 282 18.27 -29.02 2.08
CA PHE A 282 17.15 -29.25 2.98
C PHE A 282 17.52 -28.82 4.40
N SER A 283 16.75 -27.91 4.96
CA SER A 283 16.96 -27.37 6.31
C SER A 283 15.73 -27.66 7.17
N PRO A 284 15.68 -28.82 7.84
CA PRO A 284 14.58 -29.20 8.73
C PRO A 284 14.55 -28.28 9.97
N LEU A 285 13.37 -28.12 10.56
CA LEU A 285 13.22 -27.40 11.82
C LEU A 285 13.78 -28.24 13.00
N VAL A 286 14.23 -27.56 14.05
CA VAL A 286 14.75 -28.20 15.25
C VAL A 286 13.72 -29.13 15.90
N GLU A 287 12.44 -28.74 15.89
CA GLU A 287 11.33 -29.49 16.45
C GLU A 287 10.88 -30.69 15.59
N ALA A 288 11.28 -30.68 14.31
CA ALA A 288 10.94 -31.70 13.34
C ALA A 288 12.18 -32.06 12.50
N PRO A 289 13.13 -32.83 13.07
CA PRO A 289 14.37 -33.18 12.40
C PRO A 289 14.12 -34.17 11.25
N ALA A 290 14.95 -34.11 10.23
CA ALA A 290 14.99 -35.16 9.20
C ALA A 290 15.59 -36.44 9.77
N VAL A 291 15.22 -37.57 9.15
CA VAL A 291 15.70 -38.90 9.59
C VAL A 291 16.45 -39.59 8.45
N ASP A 292 17.63 -40.10 8.73
CA ASP A 292 18.32 -41.04 7.82
C ASP A 292 17.62 -42.40 7.90
N ARG A 293 16.99 -42.84 6.85
CA ARG A 293 16.23 -44.10 6.77
C ARG A 293 17.12 -45.35 6.85
N ARG A 294 18.41 -45.23 6.51
CA ARG A 294 19.36 -46.35 6.59
C ARG A 294 19.78 -46.68 8.03
N SER A 295 19.99 -45.63 8.82
CA SER A 295 20.40 -45.75 10.21
C SER A 295 19.24 -45.60 11.20
N GLY A 296 18.11 -45.07 10.78
CA GLY A 296 16.98 -44.70 11.63
C GLY A 296 17.28 -43.54 12.58
N LYS A 297 18.39 -42.85 12.40
CA LYS A 297 18.80 -41.75 13.27
C LYS A 297 18.32 -40.39 12.76
N PRO A 298 17.83 -39.53 13.65
CA PRO A 298 17.55 -38.17 13.30
C PRO A 298 18.85 -37.42 13.00
N ILE A 299 18.79 -36.48 12.08
CA ILE A 299 19.87 -35.50 11.84
C ILE A 299 19.97 -34.59 13.06
N GLU A 300 21.16 -34.23 13.45
CA GLU A 300 21.40 -33.32 14.57
C GLU A 300 20.67 -31.97 14.32
N PRO A 301 20.11 -31.36 15.36
CA PRO A 301 19.57 -30.03 15.27
C PRO A 301 20.59 -29.04 14.69
N ASP A 302 20.08 -28.01 13.98
CA ASP A 302 20.91 -26.94 13.39
C ASP A 302 21.78 -27.40 12.20
N LEU A 303 21.47 -28.56 11.61
CA LEU A 303 22.12 -29.04 10.38
C LEU A 303 21.17 -29.03 9.19
N SER A 304 21.69 -28.57 8.06
CA SER A 304 21.08 -28.71 6.73
C SER A 304 21.75 -29.86 5.97
N VAL A 305 20.99 -30.54 5.13
CA VAL A 305 21.46 -31.65 4.31
C VAL A 305 21.53 -31.23 2.85
N GLU A 306 22.70 -31.33 2.23
CA GLU A 306 22.88 -31.11 0.79
C GLU A 306 22.72 -32.45 0.07
N GLN A 307 21.84 -32.45 -0.95
CA GLN A 307 21.60 -33.60 -1.82
C GLN A 307 21.64 -33.18 -3.30
N ASP A 308 22.13 -34.06 -4.14
CA ASP A 308 22.05 -33.91 -5.58
C ASP A 308 20.62 -34.12 -6.11
N ALA A 309 20.42 -33.92 -7.40
CA ALA A 309 19.10 -34.12 -8.05
C ALA A 309 18.65 -35.60 -8.02
N GLY A 310 19.54 -36.57 -7.80
CA GLY A 310 19.25 -37.98 -7.65
C GLY A 310 18.91 -38.39 -6.21
N GLY A 311 19.07 -37.48 -5.25
CA GLY A 311 18.83 -37.73 -3.83
C GLY A 311 20.05 -38.32 -3.09
N GLU A 312 21.24 -38.33 -3.69
CA GLU A 312 22.47 -38.72 -2.97
C GLU A 312 22.86 -37.60 -1.99
N VAL A 313 23.17 -37.98 -0.74
CA VAL A 313 23.64 -37.03 0.29
C VAL A 313 25.10 -36.69 0.02
N LEU A 314 25.34 -35.41 -0.31
CA LEU A 314 26.69 -34.90 -0.58
C LEU A 314 27.38 -34.39 0.68
N GLY A 315 26.61 -33.91 1.66
CA GLY A 315 27.12 -33.40 2.91
C GLY A 315 26.05 -32.87 3.85
N THR A 316 26.52 -32.52 5.05
CA THR A 316 25.72 -31.79 6.04
C THR A 316 26.45 -30.51 6.42
N HIS A 317 25.69 -29.43 6.57
CA HIS A 317 26.20 -28.10 6.83
C HIS A 317 25.50 -27.52 8.07
N ARG A 318 26.21 -26.75 8.88
CA ARG A 318 25.57 -25.99 9.94
C ARG A 318 24.69 -24.89 9.33
N ASN A 319 23.50 -24.71 9.86
CA ASN A 319 22.54 -23.71 9.36
C ASN A 319 23.15 -22.30 9.24
N GLY A 320 23.95 -21.89 10.24
CA GLY A 320 24.64 -20.60 10.23
C GLY A 320 25.65 -20.44 9.08
N ASP A 321 26.38 -21.53 8.71
CA ASP A 321 27.41 -21.50 7.66
C ASP A 321 26.78 -21.39 6.26
N VAL A 322 25.55 -21.85 6.10
CA VAL A 322 24.81 -21.81 4.85
C VAL A 322 23.73 -20.72 4.81
N GLY A 323 23.74 -19.81 5.79
CA GLY A 323 22.83 -18.65 5.81
C GLY A 323 21.37 -18.98 6.10
N VAL A 324 21.11 -20.12 6.76
CA VAL A 324 19.78 -20.46 7.28
C VAL A 324 19.62 -19.83 8.65
N ILE A 325 18.70 -18.90 8.78
CA ILE A 325 18.42 -18.21 10.04
C ILE A 325 17.16 -18.84 10.66
N ASP A 326 17.31 -19.42 11.85
CA ASP A 326 16.17 -19.87 12.65
C ASP A 326 15.56 -18.71 13.42
N TRP A 327 14.48 -18.14 12.90
CA TRP A 327 13.74 -17.03 13.51
C TRP A 327 13.01 -17.43 14.80
N ILE A 328 12.90 -18.71 15.12
CA ILE A 328 12.11 -19.24 16.25
C ILE A 328 12.84 -19.12 17.60
N ARG A 329 14.09 -18.71 17.62
CA ARG A 329 14.85 -18.51 18.88
C ARG A 329 14.75 -17.12 19.50
N ILE A 330 13.85 -16.26 19.07
CA ILE A 330 13.49 -15.08 19.84
C ILE A 330 12.40 -15.49 20.83
N VAL A 331 12.77 -16.26 21.83
CA VAL A 331 11.98 -16.40 23.06
C VAL A 331 12.25 -15.14 23.86
N PRO A 332 11.20 -14.38 24.32
CA PRO A 332 11.35 -13.17 25.10
C PRO A 332 11.98 -13.43 26.46
#